data_664c0072a42d1201cdd40d215c5efe04
#
_entry.id   664c0072a42d1201cdd40d215c5efe04
#
_cell.length_a   1.000
_cell.length_b   1.000
_cell.length_c   1.000
_cell.angle_alpha   90.00
_cell.angle_beta   90.00
_cell.angle_gamma   90.00
#
_symmetry.space_group_name_H-M   'P 1'
#
loop_
_entity.id
_entity.type
_entity.pdbx_description
1 polymer ?
#
loop_
_entity_poly.entity_id
_entity_poly.type
_entity_poly.pdbx_seq_one_letter_code
_entity_poly.pdbx_strand_id
1 'polypeptide(L)'
;MKAKHFLLASALLLWTGVLEAQTYQVPVSEKNEKMQEGEFEPTWESLQNYKVPEWFRNAKFGIWAHWGPQCVEGSGDWMARSLYLEGSREYKHHVEHYGHPSEVGFKDILPLFKAEKWDPDKLVSFYKKIGAQYFFALGNHHDNYDLWDSQYQEWNSVNIGPKKDILAGWAEAAKKNGLPFGISFHADHAWSWYEPAQRYDRHGEKAGVPYDGCLTKEDGKGKWWEGYDPQKLYAQNHPLSAGSWADGMIHRQWAWGNGVCIPTQEYVTNFYDRTVDAINRYNPDLIYFDVTGVPFYPISDAGLKIAAHFYNHNMVVRKGDFSAVMFGKILTDEQRKALVWDVERGSPNSIYEEPWQTCSCLGGWHYDTRLAENGWYKSASDVVKLLVDVVSK
;
A
#
# COMPACT_ATOMS: atom_id res chain seq x y z
N MET A 1 40.90 7.85 73.91
CA MET A 1 40.65 7.21 72.61
C MET A 1 39.29 7.65 72.11
N LYS A 2 39.25 8.50 71.04
CA LYS A 2 38.01 9.09 70.50
C LYS A 2 37.72 8.32 69.18
N ALA A 3 36.59 7.62 69.12
CA ALA A 3 36.08 6.99 67.91
C ALA A 3 35.44 8.04 67.02
N LYS A 4 35.91 8.13 65.74
CA LYS A 4 35.29 8.97 64.71
C LYS A 4 34.29 8.09 63.92
N HIS A 5 33.03 8.51 63.93
CA HIS A 5 32.00 7.94 63.09
C HIS A 5 32.09 8.60 61.71
N PHE A 6 32.30 7.77 60.67
CA PHE A 6 32.17 8.14 59.26
C PHE A 6 30.73 7.86 58.84
N LEU A 7 29.99 8.90 58.51
CA LEU A 7 28.70 8.80 57.80
C LEU A 7 28.99 8.69 56.28
N LEU A 8 28.70 7.55 55.66
CA LEU A 8 28.64 7.41 54.23
C LEU A 8 27.25 7.94 53.77
N ALA A 9 27.24 9.04 53.07
CA ALA A 9 26.07 9.51 52.33
C ALA A 9 26.05 8.86 50.96
N SER A 10 25.14 7.90 50.74
CA SER A 10 24.89 7.29 49.44
C SER A 10 24.04 8.24 48.62
N ALA A 11 24.64 8.92 47.65
CA ALA A 11 23.90 9.69 46.65
C ALA A 11 23.26 8.74 45.62
N LEU A 12 21.95 8.57 45.68
CA LEU A 12 21.17 7.95 44.59
C LEU A 12 21.13 8.94 43.42
N LEU A 13 21.91 8.68 42.39
CA LEU A 13 21.76 9.31 41.07
C LEU A 13 20.54 8.71 40.42
N LEU A 14 19.41 9.43 40.46
CA LEU A 14 18.27 9.19 39.58
C LEU A 14 18.69 9.55 38.16
N TRP A 15 18.98 8.55 37.35
CA TRP A 15 19.10 8.69 35.91
C TRP A 15 17.69 8.88 35.35
N THR A 16 17.26 10.10 35.18
CA THR A 16 16.13 10.45 34.33
C THR A 16 16.66 10.35 32.88
N GLY A 17 16.51 9.17 32.28
CA GLY A 17 16.69 9.03 30.85
C GLY A 17 15.63 9.88 30.17
N VAL A 18 16.03 11.05 29.67
CA VAL A 18 15.24 11.79 28.69
C VAL A 18 15.29 10.89 27.44
N LEU A 19 14.19 10.22 27.14
CA LEU A 19 13.97 9.63 25.82
C LEU A 19 14.01 10.81 24.85
N GLU A 20 15.10 10.98 24.11
CA GLU A 20 15.11 11.89 22.96
C GLU A 20 14.03 11.37 21.99
N ALA A 21 12.98 12.17 21.84
CA ALA A 21 11.96 11.88 20.84
C ALA A 21 12.63 11.79 19.47
N GLN A 22 12.44 10.67 18.76
CA GLN A 22 12.98 10.49 17.44
C GLN A 22 12.47 11.61 16.53
N THR A 23 13.38 12.42 16.00
CA THR A 23 13.04 13.51 15.08
C THR A 23 12.96 12.95 13.66
N TYR A 24 11.78 12.99 13.07
CA TYR A 24 11.55 12.57 11.69
C TYR A 24 11.83 13.73 10.72
N GLN A 25 12.34 13.40 9.53
CA GLN A 25 12.62 14.38 8.47
C GLN A 25 11.34 14.99 7.93
N VAL A 26 10.29 14.16 7.77
CA VAL A 26 8.99 14.54 7.21
C VAL A 26 7.87 13.97 8.10
N PRO A 27 7.63 14.54 9.29
CA PRO A 27 6.55 14.08 10.16
C PRO A 27 5.18 14.37 9.55
N VAL A 28 4.16 13.60 9.96
CA VAL A 28 2.77 13.93 9.67
C VAL A 28 2.44 15.30 10.25
N SER A 29 1.76 16.16 9.49
CA SER A 29 1.35 17.50 9.93
C SER A 29 0.44 17.42 11.17
N GLU A 30 0.43 18.45 12.00
CA GLU A 30 -0.52 18.55 13.13
C GLU A 30 -1.99 18.70 12.67
N LYS A 31 -2.19 19.17 11.44
CA LYS A 31 -3.51 19.27 10.79
C LYS A 31 -3.77 18.00 9.98
N ASN A 32 -4.22 16.97 10.65
CA ASN A 32 -4.47 15.65 10.08
C ASN A 32 -5.70 14.99 10.73
N GLU A 33 -6.11 13.83 10.20
CA GLU A 33 -7.02 12.93 10.89
C GLU A 33 -6.48 12.54 12.26
N LYS A 34 -7.39 12.47 13.25
CA LYS A 34 -6.97 12.13 14.61
C LYS A 34 -6.68 10.64 14.73
N MET A 35 -5.51 10.31 15.22
CA MET A 35 -5.17 8.95 15.61
C MET A 35 -6.12 8.51 16.75
N GLN A 36 -6.64 7.29 16.66
CA GLN A 36 -7.42 6.69 17.75
C GLN A 36 -6.51 6.50 18.97
N GLU A 37 -6.87 7.11 20.11
CA GLU A 37 -6.20 6.89 21.38
C GLU A 37 -6.45 5.46 21.91
N GLY A 38 -5.48 4.89 22.60
CA GLY A 38 -5.58 3.54 23.17
C GLY A 38 -4.26 3.04 23.75
N GLU A 39 -4.08 1.74 23.82
CA GLU A 39 -2.90 1.11 24.40
C GLU A 39 -1.64 1.24 23.53
N PHE A 40 -1.81 1.41 22.21
CA PHE A 40 -0.70 1.48 21.27
C PHE A 40 -0.35 2.93 20.95
N GLU A 41 0.90 3.27 21.26
CA GLU A 41 1.51 4.54 20.88
C GLU A 41 2.30 4.37 19.55
N PRO A 42 2.55 5.43 18.75
CA PRO A 42 3.21 5.37 17.46
C PRO A 42 4.74 5.21 17.62
N THR A 43 5.18 4.22 18.36
CA THR A 43 6.58 3.85 18.59
C THR A 43 6.76 2.35 18.45
N TRP A 44 7.93 1.91 17.96
CA TRP A 44 8.22 0.48 17.90
C TRP A 44 8.14 -0.22 19.26
N GLU A 45 8.56 0.47 20.33
CA GLU A 45 8.48 -0.07 21.70
C GLU A 45 7.04 -0.39 22.09
N SER A 46 6.12 0.52 21.89
CA SER A 46 4.70 0.31 22.19
C SER A 46 4.08 -0.75 21.28
N LEU A 47 4.36 -0.68 19.97
CA LEU A 47 3.79 -1.61 18.99
C LEU A 47 4.25 -3.06 19.20
N GLN A 48 5.39 -3.31 19.83
CA GLN A 48 5.86 -4.67 20.18
C GLN A 48 4.98 -5.36 21.23
N ASN A 49 4.05 -4.66 21.88
CA ASN A 49 3.05 -5.28 22.74
C ASN A 49 1.95 -6.02 21.93
N TYR A 50 1.94 -5.85 20.62
CA TYR A 50 1.05 -6.55 19.69
C TYR A 50 1.11 -8.06 19.85
N LYS A 51 -0.05 -8.70 19.77
CA LYS A 51 -0.16 -10.16 19.75
C LYS A 51 -1.00 -10.57 18.54
N VAL A 52 -0.45 -11.43 17.71
CA VAL A 52 -1.17 -11.93 16.54
C VAL A 52 -2.42 -12.69 17.00
N PRO A 53 -3.61 -12.31 16.53
CA PRO A 53 -4.87 -12.99 16.90
C PRO A 53 -4.86 -14.45 16.50
N GLU A 54 -5.42 -15.31 17.36
CA GLU A 54 -5.46 -16.75 17.12
C GLU A 54 -6.25 -17.12 15.85
N TRP A 55 -7.27 -16.35 15.52
CA TRP A 55 -8.04 -16.58 14.30
C TRP A 55 -7.16 -16.53 13.05
N PHE A 56 -6.19 -15.60 12.99
CA PHE A 56 -5.27 -15.48 11.84
C PHE A 56 -4.32 -16.68 11.78
N ARG A 57 -3.76 -17.07 12.93
CA ARG A 57 -2.93 -18.28 13.03
C ARG A 57 -3.67 -19.52 12.51
N ASN A 58 -4.96 -19.61 12.74
CA ASN A 58 -5.80 -20.74 12.34
C ASN A 58 -6.37 -20.63 10.92
N ALA A 59 -6.41 -19.44 10.32
CA ALA A 59 -7.03 -19.18 9.02
C ALA A 59 -6.37 -19.91 7.85
N LYS A 60 -5.04 -19.97 7.79
CA LYS A 60 -4.21 -20.68 6.82
C LYS A 60 -4.35 -20.26 5.33
N PHE A 61 -5.54 -19.86 4.87
CA PHE A 61 -5.83 -19.56 3.49
C PHE A 61 -6.71 -18.33 3.34
N GLY A 62 -6.22 -17.32 2.63
CA GLY A 62 -6.96 -16.12 2.24
C GLY A 62 -6.98 -15.94 0.73
N ILE A 63 -7.87 -15.09 0.26
CA ILE A 63 -7.94 -14.65 -1.14
C ILE A 63 -7.75 -13.13 -1.19
N TRP A 64 -7.01 -12.67 -2.19
CA TRP A 64 -6.76 -11.26 -2.43
C TRP A 64 -7.22 -10.86 -3.83
N ALA A 65 -8.12 -9.88 -3.91
CA ALA A 65 -8.48 -9.21 -5.14
C ALA A 65 -7.56 -7.99 -5.35
N HIS A 66 -6.41 -8.21 -5.95
CA HIS A 66 -5.49 -7.16 -6.37
C HIS A 66 -5.97 -6.58 -7.71
N TRP A 67 -7.03 -5.77 -7.67
CA TRP A 67 -7.80 -5.35 -8.84
C TRP A 67 -8.20 -3.88 -8.77
N GLY A 68 -7.97 -3.15 -9.85
CA GLY A 68 -8.24 -1.73 -10.02
C GLY A 68 -7.97 -1.28 -11.46
N PRO A 69 -7.83 0.02 -11.74
CA PRO A 69 -7.63 0.56 -13.10
C PRO A 69 -6.35 0.05 -13.78
N GLN A 70 -5.38 -0.43 -13.04
CA GLN A 70 -4.16 -1.03 -13.58
C GLN A 70 -4.44 -2.25 -14.49
N CYS A 71 -5.63 -2.84 -14.45
CA CYS A 71 -6.00 -3.96 -15.31
C CYS A 71 -6.63 -3.55 -16.65
N VAL A 72 -6.90 -2.25 -16.88
CA VAL A 72 -7.64 -1.79 -18.06
C VAL A 72 -6.93 -2.11 -19.37
N GLU A 73 -5.65 -1.82 -19.47
CA GLU A 73 -4.88 -2.10 -20.68
C GLU A 73 -4.49 -3.56 -20.86
N GLY A 74 -4.57 -4.37 -19.79
CA GLY A 74 -4.28 -5.79 -19.85
C GLY A 74 -2.82 -6.15 -20.19
N SER A 75 -1.90 -5.21 -20.02
CA SER A 75 -0.48 -5.33 -20.38
C SER A 75 0.46 -5.08 -19.18
N GLY A 76 0.19 -5.74 -18.05
CA GLY A 76 0.93 -5.57 -16.79
C GLY A 76 0.24 -4.59 -15.84
N ASP A 77 0.29 -4.88 -14.56
CA ASP A 77 -0.34 -4.03 -13.52
C ASP A 77 0.50 -2.79 -13.15
N TRP A 78 1.74 -2.72 -13.61
CA TRP A 78 2.59 -1.52 -13.52
C TRP A 78 2.49 -0.63 -14.76
N MET A 79 1.47 -0.84 -15.60
CA MET A 79 1.30 -0.09 -16.83
C MET A 79 1.21 1.43 -16.58
N ALA A 80 0.59 1.88 -15.50
CA ALA A 80 0.49 3.29 -15.13
C ALA A 80 1.86 4.00 -14.98
N ARG A 81 2.93 3.25 -14.72
CA ARG A 81 4.32 3.72 -14.79
C ARG A 81 4.95 3.42 -16.14
N SER A 82 4.78 2.17 -16.61
CA SER A 82 5.56 1.64 -17.73
C SER A 82 5.15 2.22 -19.06
N LEU A 83 3.92 2.77 -19.17
CA LEU A 83 3.48 3.53 -20.33
C LEU A 83 4.32 4.82 -20.57
N TYR A 84 5.04 5.29 -19.54
CA TYR A 84 5.97 6.43 -19.61
C TYR A 84 7.44 6.03 -19.78
N LEU A 85 7.72 4.75 -19.99
CA LEU A 85 9.07 4.25 -20.25
C LEU A 85 9.25 4.04 -21.75
N GLU A 86 9.78 5.05 -22.46
CA GLU A 86 10.01 5.02 -23.89
C GLU A 86 10.61 3.69 -24.36
N GLY A 87 9.94 3.03 -25.31
CA GLY A 87 10.36 1.77 -25.91
C GLY A 87 10.07 0.50 -25.10
N SER A 88 9.52 0.59 -23.89
CA SER A 88 9.03 -0.58 -23.15
C SER A 88 7.88 -1.28 -23.89
N ARG A 89 7.54 -2.48 -23.47
CA ARG A 89 6.39 -3.21 -24.04
C ARG A 89 5.09 -2.46 -23.76
N GLU A 90 4.91 -2.00 -22.54
CA GLU A 90 3.72 -1.27 -22.07
C GLU A 90 3.58 0.08 -22.78
N TYR A 91 4.69 0.81 -22.96
CA TYR A 91 4.72 2.04 -23.76
C TYR A 91 4.25 1.81 -25.20
N LYS A 92 4.81 0.78 -25.89
CA LYS A 92 4.42 0.44 -27.27
C LYS A 92 2.96 0.05 -27.37
N HIS A 93 2.49 -0.78 -26.42
CA HIS A 93 1.09 -1.17 -26.33
C HIS A 93 0.17 0.05 -26.14
N HIS A 94 0.53 0.93 -25.22
CA HIS A 94 -0.23 2.14 -24.93
C HIS A 94 -0.30 3.08 -26.14
N VAL A 95 0.84 3.37 -26.78
CA VAL A 95 0.89 4.22 -27.97
C VAL A 95 0.08 3.66 -29.13
N GLU A 96 0.11 2.34 -29.33
CA GLU A 96 -0.63 1.67 -30.41
C GLU A 96 -2.15 1.73 -30.21
N HIS A 97 -2.63 1.60 -28.95
CA HIS A 97 -4.06 1.42 -28.68
C HIS A 97 -4.74 2.69 -28.15
N TYR A 98 -4.02 3.58 -27.50
CA TYR A 98 -4.60 4.76 -26.81
C TYR A 98 -4.01 6.09 -27.28
N GLY A 99 -2.75 6.11 -27.68
CA GLY A 99 -2.06 7.31 -28.12
C GLY A 99 -0.78 7.60 -27.31
N HIS A 100 -0.09 8.66 -27.68
CA HIS A 100 1.18 9.03 -27.06
C HIS A 100 0.94 9.59 -25.64
N PRO A 101 1.80 9.26 -24.63
CA PRO A 101 1.62 9.68 -23.23
C PRO A 101 1.63 11.20 -22.98
N SER A 102 2.06 12.01 -23.94
CA SER A 102 1.90 13.47 -23.89
C SER A 102 0.50 13.97 -24.20
N GLU A 103 -0.36 13.11 -24.77
CA GLU A 103 -1.73 13.44 -25.21
C GLU A 103 -2.77 12.62 -24.45
N VAL A 104 -2.50 11.32 -24.29
CA VAL A 104 -3.32 10.35 -23.56
C VAL A 104 -2.43 9.63 -22.58
N GLY A 105 -2.54 9.94 -21.31
CA GLY A 105 -1.78 9.29 -20.24
C GLY A 105 -2.68 8.50 -19.31
N PHE A 106 -2.13 8.08 -18.16
CA PHE A 106 -2.86 7.21 -17.24
C PHE A 106 -4.17 7.81 -16.73
N LYS A 107 -4.24 9.13 -16.50
CA LYS A 107 -5.49 9.78 -16.11
C LYS A 107 -6.64 9.53 -17.10
N ASP A 108 -6.30 9.38 -18.39
CA ASP A 108 -7.28 9.16 -19.46
C ASP A 108 -7.71 7.67 -19.53
N ILE A 109 -6.95 6.77 -18.90
CA ILE A 109 -7.31 5.35 -18.73
C ILE A 109 -8.33 5.16 -17.60
N LEU A 110 -8.30 5.99 -16.56
CA LEU A 110 -9.19 5.89 -15.41
C LEU A 110 -10.68 5.86 -15.77
N PRO A 111 -11.21 6.71 -16.70
CA PRO A 111 -12.59 6.63 -17.14
C PRO A 111 -12.98 5.31 -17.82
N LEU A 112 -12.01 4.52 -18.30
CA LEU A 112 -12.24 3.23 -18.95
C LEU A 112 -12.39 2.08 -17.95
N PHE A 113 -11.99 2.28 -16.71
CA PHE A 113 -12.24 1.34 -15.62
C PHE A 113 -13.71 1.41 -15.21
N LYS A 114 -14.57 0.59 -15.82
CA LYS A 114 -16.04 0.63 -15.63
C LYS A 114 -16.57 -0.26 -14.54
N ALA A 115 -15.88 -1.34 -14.22
CA ALA A 115 -16.32 -2.37 -13.26
C ALA A 115 -17.77 -2.87 -13.55
N GLU A 116 -18.14 -3.04 -14.83
CA GLU A 116 -19.50 -3.38 -15.26
C GLU A 116 -19.89 -4.80 -14.85
N LYS A 117 -18.94 -5.72 -14.88
CA LYS A 117 -19.14 -7.14 -14.54
C LYS A 117 -18.76 -7.46 -13.11
N TRP A 118 -18.39 -6.46 -12.33
CA TRP A 118 -18.00 -6.67 -10.94
C TRP A 118 -19.20 -6.96 -10.05
N ASP A 119 -19.21 -8.14 -9.47
CA ASP A 119 -20.22 -8.63 -8.54
C ASP A 119 -19.52 -9.16 -7.28
N PRO A 120 -19.32 -8.28 -6.27
CA PRO A 120 -18.57 -8.64 -5.07
C PRO A 120 -19.26 -9.73 -4.25
N ASP A 121 -20.59 -9.74 -4.17
CA ASP A 121 -21.35 -10.75 -3.46
C ASP A 121 -21.10 -12.16 -4.02
N LYS A 122 -21.19 -12.29 -5.33
CA LYS A 122 -20.95 -13.55 -6.03
C LYS A 122 -19.49 -14.01 -5.88
N LEU A 123 -18.54 -13.09 -6.02
CA LEU A 123 -17.11 -13.42 -5.95
C LEU A 123 -16.71 -13.82 -4.54
N VAL A 124 -17.06 -13.05 -3.51
CA VAL A 124 -16.69 -13.36 -2.12
C VAL A 124 -17.40 -14.62 -1.62
N SER A 125 -18.67 -14.84 -2.00
CA SER A 125 -19.38 -16.08 -1.73
C SER A 125 -18.68 -17.29 -2.35
N PHE A 126 -18.20 -17.17 -3.58
CA PHE A 126 -17.39 -18.20 -4.22
C PHE A 126 -16.07 -18.43 -3.49
N TYR A 127 -15.36 -17.38 -3.08
CA TYR A 127 -14.10 -17.49 -2.32
C TYR A 127 -14.33 -18.20 -0.98
N LYS A 128 -15.41 -17.87 -0.27
CA LYS A 128 -15.79 -18.60 0.96
C LYS A 128 -16.05 -20.08 0.69
N LYS A 129 -16.78 -20.38 -0.40
CA LYS A 129 -17.11 -21.77 -0.79
C LYS A 129 -15.87 -22.61 -1.09
N ILE A 130 -14.83 -22.05 -1.66
CA ILE A 130 -13.58 -22.77 -1.95
C ILE A 130 -12.59 -22.78 -0.77
N GLY A 131 -13.00 -22.27 0.41
CA GLY A 131 -12.26 -22.44 1.65
C GLY A 131 -11.52 -21.20 2.17
N ALA A 132 -11.67 -20.03 1.53
CA ALA A 132 -11.07 -18.81 2.05
C ALA A 132 -11.57 -18.51 3.47
N GLN A 133 -10.64 -18.15 4.35
CA GLN A 133 -10.91 -17.78 5.74
C GLN A 133 -10.83 -16.27 5.98
N TYR A 134 -10.25 -15.52 5.07
CA TYR A 134 -10.22 -14.04 5.04
C TYR A 134 -10.11 -13.56 3.60
N PHE A 135 -10.43 -12.30 3.38
CA PHE A 135 -10.44 -11.69 2.06
C PHE A 135 -9.77 -10.31 2.09
N PHE A 136 -8.89 -10.05 1.13
CA PHE A 136 -8.26 -8.75 0.90
C PHE A 136 -8.79 -8.08 -0.35
N ALA A 137 -8.99 -6.77 -0.29
CA ALA A 137 -9.20 -5.90 -1.44
C ALA A 137 -8.09 -4.85 -1.55
N LEU A 138 -7.83 -4.39 -2.76
CA LEU A 138 -6.97 -3.26 -3.02
C LEU A 138 -7.69 -1.95 -2.63
N GLY A 139 -7.05 -1.13 -1.80
CA GLY A 139 -7.50 0.24 -1.52
C GLY A 139 -7.00 1.20 -2.59
N ASN A 140 -5.69 1.21 -2.80
CA ASN A 140 -5.04 1.89 -3.90
C ASN A 140 -3.76 1.16 -4.32
N HIS A 141 -3.40 1.31 -5.59
CA HIS A 141 -2.12 0.84 -6.12
C HIS A 141 -1.08 1.98 -6.11
N HIS A 142 0.10 1.73 -6.60
CA HIS A 142 1.12 2.77 -6.81
C HIS A 142 0.68 3.86 -7.81
N ASP A 143 -0.41 3.61 -8.53
CA ASP A 143 -1.05 4.57 -9.43
C ASP A 143 -1.80 5.71 -8.73
N ASN A 144 -1.83 5.68 -7.40
CA ASN A 144 -2.35 6.73 -6.53
C ASN A 144 -3.87 7.00 -6.68
N TYR A 145 -4.61 6.08 -7.32
CA TYR A 145 -6.05 6.16 -7.46
C TYR A 145 -6.77 5.38 -6.36
N ASP A 146 -7.69 6.03 -5.64
CA ASP A 146 -8.41 5.41 -4.54
C ASP A 146 -9.64 4.63 -5.02
N LEU A 147 -9.79 3.39 -4.54
CA LEU A 147 -10.94 2.53 -4.87
C LEU A 147 -12.13 2.71 -3.93
N TRP A 148 -12.21 3.84 -3.23
CA TRP A 148 -13.32 4.20 -2.34
C TRP A 148 -13.70 5.68 -2.47
N ASP A 149 -14.76 6.09 -1.80
CA ASP A 149 -15.22 7.48 -1.67
C ASP A 149 -14.29 8.27 -0.74
N SER A 150 -13.03 8.43 -1.16
CA SER A 150 -11.99 9.12 -0.41
C SER A 150 -12.29 10.62 -0.30
N GLN A 151 -12.18 11.17 0.91
CA GLN A 151 -12.31 12.61 1.15
C GLN A 151 -11.03 13.38 0.79
N TYR A 152 -9.90 12.67 0.71
CA TYR A 152 -8.56 13.26 0.58
C TYR A 152 -7.97 13.07 -0.82
N GLN A 153 -8.59 12.25 -1.68
CA GLN A 153 -8.17 12.01 -3.05
C GLN A 153 -9.35 12.15 -4.01
N GLU A 154 -9.32 13.20 -4.82
CA GLU A 154 -10.36 13.44 -5.83
C GLU A 154 -10.32 12.44 -6.99
N TRP A 155 -9.14 11.85 -7.26
CA TRP A 155 -8.95 10.78 -8.22
C TRP A 155 -9.32 9.44 -7.58
N ASN A 156 -10.62 9.14 -7.53
CA ASN A 156 -11.17 7.96 -6.89
C ASN A 156 -12.30 7.31 -7.69
N SER A 157 -12.66 6.08 -7.32
CA SER A 157 -13.63 5.24 -8.04
C SER A 157 -15.07 5.75 -8.02
N VAL A 158 -15.41 6.65 -7.11
CA VAL A 158 -16.72 7.30 -7.07
C VAL A 158 -16.77 8.49 -8.02
N ASN A 159 -15.68 9.22 -8.13
CA ASN A 159 -15.59 10.42 -8.96
C ASN A 159 -15.26 10.13 -10.42
N ILE A 160 -14.46 9.10 -10.70
CA ILE A 160 -13.97 8.79 -12.05
C ILE A 160 -14.07 7.28 -12.27
N GLY A 161 -14.35 6.86 -13.48
CA GLY A 161 -14.41 5.44 -13.85
C GLY A 161 -15.73 4.77 -13.44
N PRO A 162 -15.75 3.82 -12.49
CA PRO A 162 -16.92 2.98 -12.21
C PRO A 162 -18.07 3.73 -11.54
N LYS A 163 -17.84 4.91 -10.99
CA LYS A 163 -18.82 5.67 -10.19
C LYS A 163 -19.41 4.86 -9.05
N LYS A 164 -18.55 4.08 -8.38
CA LYS A 164 -18.91 3.18 -7.30
C LYS A 164 -17.82 3.20 -6.22
N ASP A 165 -18.24 3.04 -4.98
CA ASP A 165 -17.34 2.73 -3.89
C ASP A 165 -17.00 1.23 -3.92
N ILE A 166 -15.83 0.91 -4.50
CA ILE A 166 -15.38 -0.47 -4.70
C ILE A 166 -15.02 -1.11 -3.36
N LEU A 167 -14.36 -0.38 -2.46
CA LEU A 167 -14.03 -0.92 -1.13
C LEU A 167 -15.27 -1.21 -0.30
N ALA A 168 -16.28 -0.32 -0.32
CA ALA A 168 -17.54 -0.57 0.37
C ALA A 168 -18.19 -1.88 -0.10
N GLY A 169 -18.28 -2.09 -1.42
CA GLY A 169 -18.85 -3.31 -1.96
C GLY A 169 -18.10 -4.58 -1.56
N TRP A 170 -16.76 -4.54 -1.54
CA TRP A 170 -15.96 -5.66 -1.05
C TRP A 170 -16.13 -5.90 0.46
N ALA A 171 -16.12 -4.83 1.27
CA ALA A 171 -16.29 -4.92 2.73
C ALA A 171 -17.66 -5.49 3.12
N GLU A 172 -18.74 -5.04 2.46
CA GLU A 172 -20.08 -5.56 2.65
C GLU A 172 -20.19 -7.03 2.26
N ALA A 173 -19.62 -7.42 1.12
CA ALA A 173 -19.61 -8.81 0.67
C ALA A 173 -18.81 -9.73 1.62
N ALA A 174 -17.65 -9.26 2.12
CA ALA A 174 -16.87 -10.00 3.11
C ALA A 174 -17.66 -10.19 4.42
N LYS A 175 -18.26 -9.12 4.94
CA LYS A 175 -19.10 -9.14 6.14
C LYS A 175 -20.28 -10.10 5.99
N LYS A 176 -21.00 -10.06 4.87
CA LYS A 176 -22.13 -10.94 4.54
C LYS A 176 -21.74 -12.41 4.53
N ASN A 177 -20.51 -12.73 4.12
CA ASN A 177 -19.98 -14.09 4.08
C ASN A 177 -19.21 -14.48 5.36
N GLY A 178 -19.17 -13.63 6.38
CA GLY A 178 -18.46 -13.89 7.63
C GLY A 178 -16.96 -14.09 7.45
N LEU A 179 -16.34 -13.32 6.53
CA LEU A 179 -14.90 -13.29 6.31
C LEU A 179 -14.31 -12.03 6.94
N PRO A 180 -13.24 -12.13 7.74
CA PRO A 180 -12.39 -11.01 8.08
C PRO A 180 -11.96 -10.29 6.81
N PHE A 181 -12.01 -8.94 6.83
CA PHE A 181 -11.76 -8.09 5.67
C PHE A 181 -10.43 -7.36 5.78
N GLY A 182 -9.66 -7.38 4.71
CA GLY A 182 -8.39 -6.69 4.61
C GLY A 182 -8.35 -5.65 3.51
N ILE A 183 -7.55 -4.59 3.71
CA ILE A 183 -7.28 -3.56 2.71
C ILE A 183 -5.78 -3.45 2.49
N SER A 184 -5.35 -3.39 1.22
CA SER A 184 -3.97 -3.12 0.87
C SER A 184 -3.78 -1.71 0.31
N PHE A 185 -2.73 -1.04 0.76
CA PHE A 185 -2.37 0.31 0.35
C PHE A 185 -0.96 0.31 -0.24
N HIS A 186 -0.79 0.93 -1.41
CA HIS A 186 0.49 0.95 -2.14
C HIS A 186 0.90 2.37 -2.55
N ALA A 187 0.08 3.39 -2.26
CA ALA A 187 0.29 4.74 -2.78
C ALA A 187 1.38 5.53 -2.05
N ASP A 188 1.95 5.05 -0.96
CA ASP A 188 3.07 5.71 -0.28
C ASP A 188 4.30 5.87 -1.18
N HIS A 189 4.54 4.91 -2.08
CA HIS A 189 5.60 4.97 -3.08
C HIS A 189 5.22 5.67 -4.39
N ALA A 190 3.97 6.09 -4.60
CA ALA A 190 3.58 6.77 -5.84
C ALA A 190 4.45 8.00 -6.13
N TRP A 191 4.93 8.68 -5.09
CA TRP A 191 5.85 9.82 -5.18
C TRP A 191 7.06 9.55 -6.08
N SER A 192 7.77 8.48 -5.86
CA SER A 192 8.96 8.10 -6.66
C SER A 192 8.62 7.15 -7.81
N TRP A 193 7.59 6.34 -7.64
CA TRP A 193 7.18 5.35 -8.64
C TRP A 193 6.66 5.99 -9.92
N TYR A 194 5.98 7.15 -9.82
CA TYR A 194 5.44 7.88 -10.96
C TYR A 194 6.45 8.79 -11.68
N GLU A 195 7.68 8.91 -11.22
CA GLU A 195 8.67 9.81 -11.83
C GLU A 195 8.81 9.71 -13.36
N PRO A 196 8.66 8.54 -14.01
CA PRO A 196 8.65 8.49 -15.47
C PRO A 196 7.58 9.36 -16.12
N ALA A 197 6.46 9.60 -15.49
CA ALA A 197 5.38 10.44 -16.02
C ALA A 197 5.78 11.93 -16.13
N GLN A 198 6.85 12.35 -15.44
CA GLN A 198 7.42 13.69 -15.53
C GLN A 198 8.41 13.86 -16.68
N ARG A 199 8.66 12.81 -17.46
CA ARG A 199 9.67 12.76 -18.51
C ARG A 199 9.10 13.13 -19.89
N TYR A 200 9.84 12.77 -20.90
CA TYR A 200 9.52 12.92 -22.32
C TYR A 200 10.25 11.83 -23.13
N ASP A 201 9.84 11.60 -24.36
CA ASP A 201 10.60 10.78 -25.29
C ASP A 201 11.91 11.47 -25.69
N ARG A 202 12.99 10.68 -25.73
CA ARG A 202 14.29 11.17 -26.20
C ARG A 202 14.46 11.03 -27.71
N HIS A 203 13.59 10.24 -28.35
CA HIS A 203 13.68 9.90 -29.77
C HIS A 203 12.32 10.01 -30.45
N GLY A 204 12.34 10.08 -31.80
CA GLY A 204 11.11 10.09 -32.59
C GLY A 204 10.45 11.46 -32.74
N GLU A 205 9.26 11.48 -33.31
CA GLU A 205 8.53 12.72 -33.66
C GLU A 205 8.07 13.54 -32.44
N LYS A 206 7.87 12.88 -31.31
CA LYS A 206 7.46 13.51 -30.03
C LYS A 206 8.65 13.77 -29.09
N ALA A 207 9.88 13.64 -29.56
CA ALA A 207 11.06 13.87 -28.73
C ALA A 207 11.03 15.24 -28.06
N GLY A 208 11.27 15.28 -26.74
CA GLY A 208 11.26 16.49 -25.93
C GLY A 208 9.87 17.04 -25.58
N VAL A 209 8.77 16.37 -26.01
CA VAL A 209 7.41 16.76 -25.60
C VAL A 209 7.12 16.14 -24.25
N PRO A 210 6.87 16.94 -23.18
CA PRO A 210 6.61 16.41 -21.85
C PRO A 210 5.38 15.48 -21.82
N TYR A 211 5.48 14.41 -21.05
CA TYR A 211 4.34 13.56 -20.77
C TYR A 211 3.29 14.26 -19.89
N ASP A 212 2.11 13.72 -19.82
CA ASP A 212 0.96 14.31 -19.12
C ASP A 212 1.10 14.38 -17.59
N GLY A 213 2.06 13.66 -17.00
CA GLY A 213 2.41 13.79 -15.58
C GLY A 213 2.95 15.16 -15.18
N CYS A 214 3.31 16.01 -16.16
CA CYS A 214 3.70 17.42 -15.94
C CYS A 214 2.51 18.39 -15.94
N LEU A 215 1.30 17.94 -16.28
CA LEU A 215 0.11 18.80 -16.36
C LEU A 215 -0.31 19.31 -14.99
N THR A 216 -0.87 20.51 -14.98
CA THR A 216 -1.43 21.17 -13.81
C THR A 216 -2.96 21.29 -13.94
N LYS A 217 -3.61 21.72 -12.88
CA LYS A 217 -5.07 21.92 -12.87
C LYS A 217 -5.56 22.88 -13.95
N GLU A 218 -4.78 23.92 -14.26
CA GLU A 218 -5.07 24.92 -15.27
C GLU A 218 -5.13 24.36 -16.70
N ASP A 219 -4.35 23.31 -16.97
CA ASP A 219 -4.33 22.62 -18.26
C ASP A 219 -5.61 21.83 -18.54
N GLY A 220 -6.46 21.66 -17.53
CA GLY A 220 -7.75 20.98 -17.61
C GLY A 220 -8.87 21.78 -18.21
N LYS A 221 -8.69 23.07 -18.40
CA LYS A 221 -9.76 23.95 -18.89
C LYS A 221 -10.31 23.48 -20.24
N GLY A 222 -11.62 23.21 -20.29
CA GLY A 222 -12.30 22.70 -21.47
C GLY A 222 -12.06 21.22 -21.76
N LYS A 223 -11.38 20.48 -20.87
CA LYS A 223 -11.16 19.03 -20.99
C LYS A 223 -12.08 18.26 -20.04
N TRP A 224 -12.17 16.93 -20.23
CA TRP A 224 -13.03 16.07 -19.42
C TRP A 224 -12.66 16.08 -17.91
N TRP A 225 -11.41 16.41 -17.59
CA TRP A 225 -10.88 16.48 -16.22
C TRP A 225 -10.78 17.91 -15.67
N GLU A 226 -11.53 18.86 -16.29
CA GLU A 226 -11.61 20.23 -15.76
C GLU A 226 -12.05 20.24 -14.30
N GLY A 227 -11.31 20.95 -13.47
CA GLY A 227 -11.53 21.02 -12.03
C GLY A 227 -10.70 20.02 -11.22
N TYR A 228 -10.21 18.95 -11.81
CA TYR A 228 -9.27 18.01 -11.17
C TYR A 228 -7.83 18.49 -11.30
N ASP A 229 -7.02 18.22 -10.29
CA ASP A 229 -5.58 18.49 -10.32
C ASP A 229 -4.80 17.21 -10.64
N PRO A 230 -4.18 17.11 -11.85
CA PRO A 230 -3.35 15.95 -12.18
C PRO A 230 -2.21 15.69 -11.19
N GLN A 231 -1.71 16.71 -10.51
CA GLN A 231 -0.63 16.55 -9.53
C GLN A 231 -1.07 15.80 -8.28
N LYS A 232 -2.36 15.77 -7.96
CA LYS A 232 -2.90 14.90 -6.91
C LYS A 232 -2.91 13.42 -7.30
N LEU A 233 -2.92 13.12 -8.61
CA LEU A 233 -2.77 11.75 -9.12
C LEU A 233 -1.30 11.40 -9.29
N TYR A 234 -0.58 12.18 -10.08
CA TYR A 234 0.80 11.88 -10.46
C TYR A 234 1.84 12.19 -9.39
N ALA A 235 1.56 13.16 -8.51
CA ALA A 235 2.48 13.61 -7.46
C ALA A 235 3.88 14.00 -8.00
N GLN A 236 3.96 14.62 -9.21
CA GLN A 236 5.21 14.80 -9.93
C GLN A 236 5.71 16.26 -10.02
N ASN A 237 5.18 17.14 -9.19
CA ASN A 237 5.69 18.52 -9.10
C ASN A 237 6.89 18.61 -8.16
N HIS A 238 7.92 17.79 -8.41
CA HIS A 238 9.13 17.70 -7.59
C HIS A 238 10.34 17.29 -8.44
N PRO A 239 11.60 17.53 -7.98
CA PRO A 239 12.79 17.04 -8.65
C PRO A 239 12.81 15.51 -8.76
N LEU A 240 13.30 14.98 -9.88
CA LEU A 240 13.47 13.54 -10.06
C LEU A 240 14.51 12.97 -9.09
N SER A 241 14.29 11.76 -8.63
CA SER A 241 15.26 10.99 -7.84
C SER A 241 16.57 10.79 -8.60
N ALA A 242 17.68 10.70 -7.89
CA ALA A 242 18.98 10.47 -8.49
C ALA A 242 18.99 9.18 -9.34
N GLY A 243 19.37 9.30 -10.60
CA GLY A 243 19.42 8.19 -11.55
C GLY A 243 18.05 7.67 -12.03
N SER A 244 16.97 8.41 -11.82
CA SER A 244 15.62 8.01 -12.22
C SER A 244 15.43 7.74 -13.72
N TRP A 245 16.33 8.26 -14.57
CA TRP A 245 16.34 7.98 -16.02
C TRP A 245 16.91 6.62 -16.40
N ALA A 246 17.52 5.89 -15.46
CA ALA A 246 18.06 4.57 -15.73
C ALA A 246 16.96 3.51 -15.56
N ASP A 247 16.87 2.58 -16.51
CA ASP A 247 16.00 1.42 -16.41
C ASP A 247 16.41 0.58 -15.17
N GLY A 248 15.42 0.02 -14.48
CA GLY A 248 15.65 -0.80 -13.27
C GLY A 248 15.92 -0.03 -11.99
N MET A 249 15.97 1.30 -12.03
CA MET A 249 16.15 2.13 -10.82
C MET A 249 14.95 2.08 -9.86
N ILE A 250 13.81 1.56 -10.31
CA ILE A 250 12.62 1.38 -9.47
C ILE A 250 12.94 0.65 -8.16
N HIS A 251 13.78 -0.38 -8.19
CA HIS A 251 14.13 -1.14 -6.99
C HIS A 251 14.93 -0.35 -5.95
N ARG A 252 15.62 0.73 -6.33
CA ARG A 252 16.24 1.65 -5.38
C ARG A 252 15.23 2.57 -4.72
N GLN A 253 14.10 2.80 -5.37
CA GLN A 253 13.05 3.71 -4.91
C GLN A 253 12.21 3.13 -3.76
N TRP A 254 12.41 1.85 -3.41
CA TRP A 254 11.79 1.21 -2.24
C TRP A 254 12.46 1.53 -0.91
N ALA A 255 13.60 2.22 -0.93
CA ALA A 255 14.32 2.57 0.29
C ALA A 255 14.58 4.08 0.32
N TRP A 256 13.96 4.78 1.24
CA TRP A 256 14.23 6.18 1.52
C TRP A 256 15.70 6.37 1.92
N GLY A 257 16.35 7.37 1.36
CA GLY A 257 17.78 7.65 1.61
C GLY A 257 18.75 7.19 0.52
N ASN A 258 18.31 6.41 -0.47
CA ASN A 258 19.15 5.95 -1.59
C ASN A 258 19.13 6.91 -2.80
N GLY A 259 19.07 8.23 -2.56
CA GLY A 259 18.94 9.24 -3.62
C GLY A 259 17.51 9.40 -4.14
N VAL A 260 16.56 8.76 -3.50
CA VAL A 260 15.11 8.94 -3.74
C VAL A 260 14.72 10.35 -3.31
N CYS A 261 13.94 11.04 -4.14
CA CYS A 261 13.41 12.35 -3.80
C CYS A 261 12.48 12.22 -2.58
N ILE A 262 12.81 12.94 -1.53
CA ILE A 262 12.03 12.91 -0.27
C ILE A 262 10.67 13.58 -0.51
N PRO A 263 9.56 12.95 -0.11
CA PRO A 263 8.23 13.50 -0.29
C PRO A 263 8.00 14.74 0.58
N THR A 264 7.05 15.57 0.18
CA THR A 264 6.62 16.72 0.99
C THR A 264 5.81 16.25 2.20
N GLN A 265 5.77 17.08 3.24
CA GLN A 265 4.91 16.84 4.41
C GLN A 265 3.42 16.74 4.00
N GLU A 266 3.00 17.53 3.00
CA GLU A 266 1.64 17.49 2.46
C GLU A 266 1.32 16.11 1.88
N TYR A 267 2.23 15.53 1.08
CA TYR A 267 2.04 14.19 0.49
C TYR A 267 1.96 13.11 1.57
N VAL A 268 2.88 13.12 2.52
CA VAL A 268 2.91 12.16 3.64
C VAL A 268 1.66 12.26 4.49
N THR A 269 1.23 13.50 4.81
CA THR A 269 0.01 13.73 5.59
C THR A 269 -1.23 13.29 4.83
N ASN A 270 -1.33 13.59 3.54
CA ASN A 270 -2.42 13.13 2.69
C ASN A 270 -2.54 11.60 2.64
N PHE A 271 -1.43 10.89 2.51
CA PHE A 271 -1.42 9.42 2.56
C PHE A 271 -1.89 8.90 3.93
N TYR A 272 -1.43 9.52 5.02
CA TYR A 272 -1.88 9.18 6.37
C TYR A 272 -3.39 9.37 6.50
N ASP A 273 -3.91 10.55 6.13
CA ASP A 273 -5.34 10.88 6.22
C ASP A 273 -6.20 9.93 5.39
N ARG A 274 -5.81 9.61 4.15
CA ARG A 274 -6.49 8.64 3.28
C ARG A 274 -6.55 7.25 3.91
N THR A 275 -5.45 6.80 4.49
CA THR A 275 -5.38 5.48 5.12
C THR A 275 -6.24 5.41 6.37
N VAL A 276 -6.20 6.43 7.22
CA VAL A 276 -7.05 6.55 8.42
C VAL A 276 -8.53 6.65 8.04
N ASP A 277 -8.89 7.43 7.01
CA ASP A 277 -10.26 7.51 6.48
C ASP A 277 -10.78 6.12 6.08
N ALA A 278 -10.00 5.35 5.32
CA ALA A 278 -10.39 4.01 4.91
C ALA A 278 -10.51 3.04 6.10
N ILE A 279 -9.61 3.09 7.08
CA ILE A 279 -9.68 2.28 8.30
C ILE A 279 -10.97 2.60 9.07
N ASN A 280 -11.27 3.88 9.27
CA ASN A 280 -12.45 4.34 10.01
C ASN A 280 -13.76 3.97 9.31
N ARG A 281 -13.80 4.02 7.98
CA ARG A 281 -15.01 3.73 7.20
C ARG A 281 -15.34 2.25 7.11
N TYR A 282 -14.32 1.43 6.87
CA TYR A 282 -14.54 0.00 6.53
C TYR A 282 -14.21 -0.95 7.67
N ASN A 283 -13.59 -0.46 8.76
CA ASN A 283 -13.22 -1.25 9.94
C ASN A 283 -12.53 -2.58 9.57
N PRO A 284 -11.43 -2.57 8.79
CA PRO A 284 -10.77 -3.80 8.37
C PRO A 284 -10.20 -4.56 9.56
N ASP A 285 -10.11 -5.90 9.43
CA ASP A 285 -9.38 -6.76 10.35
C ASP A 285 -7.89 -6.89 9.96
N LEU A 286 -7.59 -6.65 8.67
CA LEU A 286 -6.22 -6.76 8.16
C LEU A 286 -5.86 -5.53 7.34
N ILE A 287 -4.62 -5.09 7.45
CA ILE A 287 -4.04 -4.08 6.54
C ILE A 287 -2.68 -4.53 6.03
N TYR A 288 -2.38 -4.13 4.81
CA TYR A 288 -1.15 -4.47 4.12
C TYR A 288 -0.59 -3.26 3.41
N PHE A 289 0.74 -3.10 3.51
CA PHE A 289 1.48 -2.11 2.76
C PHE A 289 2.57 -2.77 1.93
N ASP A 290 2.70 -2.36 0.67
CA ASP A 290 3.74 -2.86 -0.22
C ASP A 290 5.06 -2.10 -0.04
N VAL A 291 5.61 -2.16 1.18
CA VAL A 291 6.77 -1.38 1.60
C VAL A 291 7.72 -2.18 2.49
N THR A 292 8.93 -1.68 2.67
CA THR A 292 9.87 -2.16 3.67
C THR A 292 9.48 -1.61 5.05
N GLY A 293 9.12 -2.50 5.98
CA GLY A 293 8.64 -2.12 7.31
C GLY A 293 7.24 -1.50 7.28
N VAL A 294 7.15 -0.21 7.53
CA VAL A 294 5.90 0.57 7.50
C VAL A 294 6.05 1.80 6.58
N PRO A 295 4.94 2.37 6.08
CA PRO A 295 4.97 3.50 5.15
C PRO A 295 5.85 4.67 5.62
N PHE A 296 6.67 5.16 4.71
CA PHE A 296 7.60 6.28 4.89
C PHE A 296 8.67 6.11 5.99
N TYR A 297 8.76 4.95 6.62
CA TYR A 297 9.83 4.74 7.61
C TYR A 297 11.21 4.58 6.91
N PRO A 298 12.31 5.15 7.43
CA PRO A 298 12.42 5.89 8.70
C PRO A 298 12.28 7.42 8.60
N ILE A 299 11.89 7.97 7.45
CA ILE A 299 11.85 9.42 7.24
C ILE A 299 10.63 10.11 7.88
N SER A 300 9.57 9.34 8.18
CA SER A 300 8.33 9.83 8.78
C SER A 300 7.78 8.89 9.86
N ASP A 301 6.98 9.45 10.75
CA ASP A 301 6.18 8.76 11.76
C ASP A 301 4.84 8.23 11.21
N ALA A 302 4.49 8.51 9.96
CA ALA A 302 3.20 8.17 9.37
C ALA A 302 2.84 6.69 9.51
N GLY A 303 3.77 5.78 9.18
CA GLY A 303 3.53 4.35 9.26
C GLY A 303 3.32 3.85 10.69
N LEU A 304 4.03 4.40 11.66
CA LEU A 304 3.86 4.07 13.08
C LEU A 304 2.53 4.60 13.62
N LYS A 305 2.14 5.82 13.23
CA LYS A 305 0.84 6.40 13.57
C LYS A 305 -0.33 5.60 12.96
N ILE A 306 -0.20 5.14 11.73
CA ILE A 306 -1.19 4.26 11.10
C ILE A 306 -1.30 2.95 11.86
N ALA A 307 -0.19 2.32 12.24
CA ALA A 307 -0.19 1.06 12.99
C ALA A 307 -0.88 1.23 14.36
N ALA A 308 -0.51 2.26 15.12
CA ALA A 308 -1.13 2.56 16.41
C ALA A 308 -2.63 2.86 16.26
N HIS A 309 -3.00 3.71 15.28
CA HIS A 309 -4.40 3.99 14.97
C HIS A 309 -5.18 2.72 14.66
N PHE A 310 -4.68 1.88 13.77
CA PHE A 310 -5.34 0.65 13.34
C PHE A 310 -5.58 -0.31 14.49
N TYR A 311 -4.58 -0.54 15.36
CA TYR A 311 -4.70 -1.42 16.51
C TYR A 311 -5.69 -0.86 17.54
N ASN A 312 -5.58 0.41 17.90
CA ASN A 312 -6.49 1.05 18.84
C ASN A 312 -7.93 1.14 18.30
N HIS A 313 -8.09 1.48 17.01
CA HIS A 313 -9.40 1.53 16.37
C HIS A 313 -10.08 0.14 16.37
N ASN A 314 -9.32 -0.91 16.05
CA ASN A 314 -9.83 -2.27 16.08
C ASN A 314 -10.31 -2.66 17.49
N MET A 315 -9.55 -2.34 18.55
CA MET A 315 -9.97 -2.55 19.94
C MET A 315 -11.30 -1.87 20.26
N VAL A 316 -11.49 -0.64 19.81
CA VAL A 316 -12.71 0.13 20.04
C VAL A 316 -13.90 -0.50 19.31
N VAL A 317 -13.78 -0.72 18.00
CA VAL A 317 -14.92 -1.22 17.19
C VAL A 317 -15.27 -2.67 17.51
N ARG A 318 -14.30 -3.46 17.96
CA ARG A 318 -14.47 -4.85 18.41
C ARG A 318 -14.80 -4.98 19.90
N LYS A 319 -14.93 -3.84 20.63
CA LYS A 319 -15.26 -3.81 22.08
C LYS A 319 -14.30 -4.64 22.95
N GLY A 320 -13.01 -4.56 22.62
CA GLY A 320 -11.95 -5.29 23.31
C GLY A 320 -11.62 -6.68 22.74
N ASP A 321 -12.38 -7.19 21.79
CA ASP A 321 -12.08 -8.45 21.08
C ASP A 321 -11.12 -8.16 19.92
N PHE A 322 -9.83 -8.09 20.25
CA PHE A 322 -8.78 -7.70 19.32
C PHE A 322 -8.61 -8.68 18.15
N SER A 323 -8.77 -8.19 16.93
CA SER A 323 -8.67 -9.02 15.72
C SER A 323 -7.72 -8.48 14.66
N ALA A 324 -7.01 -7.37 14.91
CA ALA A 324 -6.19 -6.68 13.95
C ALA A 324 -4.95 -7.45 13.52
N VAL A 325 -4.68 -7.45 12.21
CA VAL A 325 -3.45 -8.00 11.62
C VAL A 325 -2.86 -6.98 10.65
N MET A 326 -1.64 -6.53 10.91
CA MET A 326 -0.89 -5.66 10.01
C MET A 326 0.34 -6.38 9.50
N PHE A 327 0.57 -6.31 8.19
CA PHE A 327 1.70 -6.97 7.55
C PHE A 327 2.82 -6.01 7.22
N GLY A 328 4.04 -6.54 7.22
CA GLY A 328 5.22 -5.82 6.77
C GLY A 328 6.21 -6.74 6.06
N LYS A 329 6.92 -6.20 5.08
CA LYS A 329 8.00 -6.88 4.35
C LYS A 329 9.36 -6.48 4.92
N ILE A 330 10.35 -7.36 4.78
CA ILE A 330 11.76 -7.07 5.12
C ILE A 330 11.88 -6.48 6.54
N LEU A 331 11.32 -7.19 7.50
CA LEU A 331 11.26 -6.76 8.90
C LEU A 331 12.52 -7.16 9.68
N THR A 332 12.98 -6.28 10.58
CA THR A 332 13.91 -6.65 11.64
C THR A 332 13.23 -7.54 12.68
N ASP A 333 14.00 -8.18 13.57
CA ASP A 333 13.42 -9.03 14.62
C ASP A 333 12.54 -8.23 15.59
N GLU A 334 12.87 -6.96 15.86
CA GLU A 334 12.03 -6.05 16.66
C GLU A 334 10.71 -5.72 15.94
N GLN A 335 10.77 -5.46 14.65
CA GLN A 335 9.59 -5.14 13.85
C GLN A 335 8.66 -6.35 13.71
N ARG A 336 9.18 -7.57 13.68
CA ARG A 336 8.37 -8.82 13.68
C ARG A 336 7.55 -9.03 14.94
N LYS A 337 7.90 -8.37 16.05
CA LYS A 337 7.08 -8.36 17.26
C LYS A 337 5.86 -7.44 17.14
N ALA A 338 5.93 -6.45 16.24
CA ALA A 338 4.90 -5.46 16.03
C ALA A 338 4.00 -5.74 14.82
N LEU A 339 4.49 -6.52 13.86
CA LEU A 339 3.84 -6.79 12.56
C LEU A 339 3.96 -8.26 12.19
N VAL A 340 3.01 -8.78 11.42
CA VAL A 340 3.12 -10.10 10.80
C VAL A 340 4.04 -10.02 9.58
N TRP A 341 5.04 -10.89 9.51
CA TRP A 341 5.97 -10.94 8.40
C TRP A 341 5.31 -11.47 7.12
N ASP A 342 5.41 -10.71 6.02
CA ASP A 342 5.01 -11.14 4.68
C ASP A 342 6.24 -11.55 3.85
N VAL A 343 6.22 -12.79 3.36
CA VAL A 343 7.23 -13.35 2.46
C VAL A 343 6.68 -13.38 1.05
N GLU A 344 6.90 -12.31 0.30
CA GLU A 344 6.36 -12.19 -1.05
C GLU A 344 6.86 -13.33 -1.97
N ARG A 345 5.94 -14.09 -2.56
CA ARG A 345 6.19 -15.14 -3.57
C ARG A 345 7.16 -16.23 -3.13
N GLY A 346 7.33 -16.42 -1.83
CA GLY A 346 8.28 -17.36 -1.29
C GLY A 346 7.76 -18.07 -0.05
N SER A 347 8.64 -18.83 0.58
CA SER A 347 8.44 -19.40 1.90
C SER A 347 9.77 -19.42 2.66
N PRO A 348 9.76 -19.35 4.00
CA PRO A 348 10.95 -19.57 4.80
C PRO A 348 11.56 -20.97 4.55
N ASN A 349 12.85 -21.11 4.84
CA ASN A 349 13.54 -22.41 4.72
C ASN A 349 13.37 -23.32 5.96
N SER A 350 12.69 -22.82 7.00
CA SER A 350 12.48 -23.52 8.27
C SER A 350 11.10 -23.22 8.84
N ILE A 351 10.72 -23.99 9.85
CA ILE A 351 9.49 -23.73 10.64
C ILE A 351 9.72 -22.49 11.50
N TYR A 352 8.74 -21.57 11.48
CA TYR A 352 8.72 -20.37 12.31
C TYR A 352 7.68 -20.50 13.41
N GLU A 353 8.02 -20.05 14.62
CA GLU A 353 7.08 -20.04 15.76
C GLU A 353 6.04 -18.93 15.61
N GLU A 354 6.48 -17.75 15.16
CA GLU A 354 5.61 -16.61 14.91
C GLU A 354 4.82 -16.79 13.62
N PRO A 355 3.55 -16.35 13.60
CA PRO A 355 2.76 -16.37 12.38
C PRO A 355 3.36 -15.48 11.29
N TRP A 356 3.36 -15.98 10.09
CA TRP A 356 3.77 -15.28 8.89
C TRP A 356 2.79 -15.56 7.75
N GLN A 357 2.88 -14.80 6.67
CA GLN A 357 2.15 -15.11 5.45
C GLN A 357 3.06 -15.11 4.23
N THR A 358 2.58 -15.69 3.14
CA THR A 358 3.07 -15.43 1.80
C THR A 358 1.92 -15.01 0.91
N CYS A 359 2.11 -13.95 0.12
CA CYS A 359 1.24 -13.65 -0.98
C CYS A 359 1.81 -14.25 -2.29
N SER A 360 0.95 -14.87 -3.09
CA SER A 360 1.31 -15.49 -4.36
C SER A 360 0.18 -15.32 -5.36
N CYS A 361 0.47 -15.49 -6.64
CA CYS A 361 -0.50 -15.39 -7.72
C CYS A 361 -0.82 -16.76 -8.32
N LEU A 362 -1.99 -16.90 -8.91
CA LEU A 362 -2.37 -18.09 -9.67
C LEU A 362 -1.73 -18.11 -11.06
N GLY A 363 -1.48 -16.95 -11.66
CA GLY A 363 -0.82 -16.78 -12.94
C GLY A 363 0.53 -16.08 -12.84
N GLY A 364 0.81 -15.14 -13.73
CA GLY A 364 1.95 -14.22 -13.64
C GLY A 364 1.76 -13.25 -12.48
N TRP A 365 2.88 -12.74 -11.90
CA TRP A 365 2.81 -11.77 -10.82
C TRP A 365 2.19 -10.45 -11.30
N HIS A 366 2.58 -9.99 -12.48
CA HIS A 366 1.97 -8.83 -13.11
C HIS A 366 0.82 -9.27 -14.03
N TYR A 367 -0.36 -8.67 -13.87
CA TYR A 367 -1.54 -9.01 -14.66
C TYR A 367 -1.29 -8.77 -16.16
N ASP A 368 -1.71 -9.74 -16.97
CA ASP A 368 -1.60 -9.70 -18.43
C ASP A 368 -2.74 -10.55 -19.01
N THR A 369 -3.48 -10.01 -19.98
CA THR A 369 -4.61 -10.73 -20.61
C THR A 369 -4.18 -12.05 -21.25
N ARG A 370 -2.94 -12.15 -21.73
CA ARG A 370 -2.36 -13.37 -22.31
C ARG A 370 -2.30 -14.54 -21.32
N LEU A 371 -2.36 -14.28 -20.01
CA LEU A 371 -2.46 -15.35 -19.01
C LEU A 371 -3.72 -16.19 -19.21
N ALA A 372 -4.86 -15.52 -19.46
CA ALA A 372 -6.13 -16.21 -19.72
C ALA A 372 -6.13 -16.88 -21.09
N GLU A 373 -5.62 -16.19 -22.12
CA GLU A 373 -5.59 -16.67 -23.51
C GLU A 373 -4.74 -17.93 -23.67
N ASN A 374 -3.60 -17.99 -22.97
CA ASN A 374 -2.63 -19.09 -23.09
C ASN A 374 -2.74 -20.13 -21.95
N GLY A 375 -3.64 -19.95 -20.99
CA GLY A 375 -3.80 -20.86 -19.86
C GLY A 375 -2.56 -20.93 -18.95
N TRP A 376 -1.83 -19.83 -18.79
CA TRP A 376 -0.61 -19.76 -17.97
C TRP A 376 -0.91 -19.62 -16.47
N TYR A 377 -1.70 -20.55 -15.96
CA TYR A 377 -2.04 -20.60 -14.55
C TYR A 377 -1.38 -21.80 -13.87
N LYS A 378 -1.12 -21.68 -12.58
CA LYS A 378 -0.74 -22.79 -11.73
C LYS A 378 -1.81 -23.89 -11.82
N SER A 379 -1.41 -25.14 -11.96
CA SER A 379 -2.33 -26.25 -11.84
C SER A 379 -2.90 -26.36 -10.42
N ALA A 380 -4.04 -27.04 -10.27
CA ALA A 380 -4.59 -27.32 -8.94
C ALA A 380 -3.56 -28.05 -8.04
N SER A 381 -2.76 -28.97 -8.63
CA SER A 381 -1.68 -29.66 -7.93
C SER A 381 -0.62 -28.69 -7.40
N ASP A 382 -0.22 -27.68 -8.20
CA ASP A 382 0.79 -26.71 -7.78
C ASP A 382 0.26 -25.80 -6.67
N VAL A 383 -1.01 -25.41 -6.72
CA VAL A 383 -1.65 -24.62 -5.65
C VAL A 383 -1.73 -25.44 -4.36
N VAL A 384 -2.11 -26.72 -4.43
CA VAL A 384 -2.16 -27.60 -3.24
C VAL A 384 -0.77 -27.80 -2.66
N LYS A 385 0.26 -28.03 -3.49
CA LYS A 385 1.65 -28.17 -3.03
C LYS A 385 2.13 -26.90 -2.34
N LEU A 386 1.83 -25.71 -2.91
CA LEU A 386 2.16 -24.43 -2.30
C LEU A 386 1.49 -24.26 -0.94
N LEU A 387 0.18 -24.55 -0.83
CA LEU A 387 -0.54 -24.47 0.44
C LEU A 387 0.05 -25.43 1.49
N VAL A 388 0.35 -26.67 1.11
CA VAL A 388 0.96 -27.64 2.04
C VAL A 388 2.35 -27.16 2.50
N ASP A 389 3.20 -26.67 1.59
CA ASP A 389 4.51 -26.13 1.93
C ASP A 389 4.43 -24.96 2.91
N VAL A 390 3.55 -23.99 2.61
CA VAL A 390 3.37 -22.78 3.44
C VAL A 390 2.81 -23.13 4.82
N VAL A 391 1.76 -23.95 4.88
CA VAL A 391 1.07 -24.29 6.14
C VAL A 391 1.92 -25.18 7.05
N SER A 392 2.90 -25.90 6.50
CA SER A 392 3.79 -26.78 7.25
C SER A 392 4.98 -26.06 7.89
N LYS A 393 5.18 -24.79 7.59
CA LYS A 393 6.31 -23.97 8.06
C LYS A 393 5.86 -22.84 8.99
#